data_df646f0ad2985c5c1cd5401c5ebb8986
#
_entry.id   df646f0ad2985c5c1cd5401c5ebb8986
#
_cell.length_a   1.000
_cell.length_b   1.000
_cell.length_c   1.000
_cell.angle_alpha   90.00
_cell.angle_beta   90.00
_cell.angle_gamma   90.00
#
_symmetry.space_group_name_H-M   'P 1'
#
loop_
_entity.id
_entity.type
_entity.pdbx_description
1 polymer ?
#
loop_
_entity_poly.entity_id
_entity_poly.type
_entity_poly.pdbx_seq_one_letter_code
_entity_poly.pdbx_strand_id
1 'polypeptide(L)'
;MGVGRLDDQDYPVLTMGQAAELLDVQPAFLRSLDAAGVLTPHRSSGGHRRYSRRQLTLAARIRELFDEGMTLDAAARIVGLQDQLDTANARIDTLEAREARHRGSDGPAPQ
;
A
#
# COMPACT_ATOMS: atom_id res chain seq x y z
N MET A 1 -22.54 -5.76 8.00
CA MET A 1 -21.89 -4.46 8.16
C MET A 1 -20.46 -4.61 8.59
N GLY A 2 -20.18 -5.15 9.78
CA GLY A 2 -18.83 -5.24 10.29
C GLY A 2 -17.92 -6.11 9.45
N VAL A 3 -18.46 -7.18 8.87
CA VAL A 3 -17.64 -8.13 8.11
C VAL A 3 -17.03 -7.46 6.88
N GLY A 4 -17.80 -6.65 6.16
CA GLY A 4 -17.29 -5.95 4.99
C GLY A 4 -16.16 -4.99 5.31
N ARG A 5 -16.24 -4.34 6.47
CA ARG A 5 -15.19 -3.42 6.91
C ARG A 5 -13.90 -4.16 7.26
N LEU A 6 -14.01 -5.36 7.81
CA LEU A 6 -12.84 -6.16 8.15
C LEU A 6 -12.09 -6.60 6.91
N ASP A 7 -12.80 -6.81 5.79
CA ASP A 7 -12.18 -7.20 4.53
C ASP A 7 -11.60 -6.01 3.75
N ASP A 8 -12.00 -4.79 4.11
CA ASP A 8 -11.51 -3.58 3.45
C ASP A 8 -10.10 -3.26 3.92
N GLN A 9 -9.13 -3.35 3.01
CA GLN A 9 -7.74 -3.08 3.32
C GLN A 9 -7.48 -1.63 3.70
N ASP A 10 -8.37 -0.73 3.31
CA ASP A 10 -8.21 0.70 3.59
C ASP A 10 -8.94 1.14 4.86
N TYR A 11 -9.69 0.24 5.49
CA TYR A 11 -10.42 0.59 6.69
C TYR A 11 -9.47 0.68 7.89
N PRO A 12 -9.50 1.78 8.65
CA PRO A 12 -8.53 2.02 9.74
C PRO A 12 -8.95 1.32 11.04
N VAL A 13 -8.70 0.03 11.13
CA VAL A 13 -9.14 -0.79 12.27
C VAL A 13 -8.08 -1.00 13.34
N LEU A 14 -6.80 -0.79 13.03
CA LEU A 14 -5.70 -1.18 13.92
C LEU A 14 -5.24 0.01 14.76
N THR A 15 -5.06 -0.22 16.05
CA THR A 15 -4.46 0.79 16.93
C THR A 15 -2.96 0.85 16.67
N MET A 16 -2.32 1.92 17.15
CA MET A 16 -0.85 2.02 17.05
C MET A 16 -0.17 0.83 17.73
N GLY A 17 -0.65 0.42 18.90
CA GLY A 17 -0.08 -0.73 19.60
C GLY A 17 -0.20 -2.00 18.80
N GLN A 18 -1.38 -2.25 18.23
CA GLN A 18 -1.59 -3.43 17.40
C GLN A 18 -0.72 -3.40 16.14
N ALA A 19 -0.63 -2.23 15.50
CA ALA A 19 0.18 -2.07 14.31
C ALA A 19 1.66 -2.31 14.62
N ALA A 20 2.17 -1.72 15.69
CA ALA A 20 3.56 -1.88 16.10
C ALA A 20 3.88 -3.34 16.40
N GLU A 21 2.96 -4.03 17.09
CA GLU A 21 3.14 -5.44 17.43
C GLU A 21 3.17 -6.31 16.18
N LEU A 22 2.23 -6.11 15.27
CA LEU A 22 2.17 -6.87 14.02
C LEU A 22 3.40 -6.66 13.15
N LEU A 23 3.95 -5.45 13.13
CA LEU A 23 5.14 -5.13 12.35
C LEU A 23 6.43 -5.45 13.08
N ASP A 24 6.35 -5.80 14.36
CA ASP A 24 7.52 -6.01 15.20
C ASP A 24 8.44 -4.79 15.19
N VAL A 25 7.85 -3.63 15.42
CA VAL A 25 8.59 -2.36 15.50
C VAL A 25 8.19 -1.62 16.76
N GLN A 26 8.99 -0.65 17.15
CA GLN A 26 8.64 0.23 18.25
C GLN A 26 7.57 1.24 17.78
N PRO A 27 6.64 1.62 18.64
CA PRO A 27 5.68 2.66 18.28
C PRO A 27 6.34 3.96 17.80
N ALA A 28 7.53 4.27 18.29
CA ALA A 28 8.29 5.44 17.84
C ALA A 28 8.57 5.42 16.33
N PHE A 29 8.76 4.23 15.76
CA PHE A 29 8.95 4.12 14.31
C PHE A 29 7.71 4.60 13.56
N LEU A 30 6.54 4.16 13.99
CA LEU A 30 5.27 4.59 13.37
C LEU A 30 5.05 6.10 13.54
N ARG A 31 5.39 6.63 14.71
CA ARG A 31 5.28 8.08 14.94
C ARG A 31 6.23 8.85 14.03
N SER A 32 7.42 8.31 13.77
CA SER A 32 8.38 8.98 12.88
C SER A 32 7.88 8.99 11.42
N LEU A 33 7.17 7.96 10.99
CA LEU A 33 6.56 7.95 9.66
C LEU A 33 5.47 9.01 9.55
N ASP A 34 4.68 9.18 10.60
CA ASP A 34 3.64 10.22 10.66
C ASP A 34 4.28 11.60 10.64
N ALA A 35 5.31 11.82 11.47
CA ALA A 35 5.99 13.12 11.56
C ALA A 35 6.65 13.50 10.23
N ALA A 36 7.16 12.53 9.50
CA ALA A 36 7.79 12.75 8.19
C ALA A 36 6.77 12.92 7.05
N GLY A 37 5.49 12.76 7.34
CA GLY A 37 4.45 12.85 6.32
C GLY A 37 4.43 11.66 5.36
N VAL A 38 5.09 10.58 5.71
CA VAL A 38 5.21 9.38 4.88
C VAL A 38 3.96 8.52 4.99
N LEU A 39 3.40 8.45 6.19
CA LEU A 39 2.23 7.63 6.49
C LEU A 39 1.33 8.40 7.43
N THR A 40 0.15 8.76 6.97
CA THR A 40 -0.79 9.55 7.76
C THR A 40 -1.90 8.63 8.28
N PRO A 41 -1.87 8.29 9.57
CA PRO A 41 -2.92 7.44 10.14
C PRO A 41 -4.22 8.21 10.25
N HIS A 42 -5.33 7.47 10.27
CA HIS A 42 -6.60 8.05 10.65
C HIS A 42 -6.60 8.32 12.15
N ARG A 43 -7.42 9.25 12.58
CA ARG A 43 -7.61 9.54 13.99
C ARG A 43 -9.03 9.18 14.40
N SER A 44 -9.17 8.47 15.51
CA SER A 44 -10.48 8.21 16.09
C SER A 44 -11.06 9.51 16.65
N SER A 45 -12.32 9.45 17.07
CA SER A 45 -12.96 10.61 17.67
C SER A 45 -12.22 11.12 18.90
N GLY A 46 -11.48 10.23 19.59
CA GLY A 46 -10.65 10.61 20.74
C GLY A 46 -9.24 11.07 20.36
N GLY A 47 -8.94 11.20 19.08
CA GLY A 47 -7.63 11.64 18.61
C GLY A 47 -6.56 10.54 18.56
N HIS A 48 -6.94 9.30 18.77
CA HIS A 48 -5.99 8.18 18.74
C HIS A 48 -5.76 7.71 17.30
N ARG A 49 -4.52 7.34 17.00
CA ARG A 49 -4.14 6.87 15.67
C ARG A 49 -4.77 5.52 15.36
N ARG A 50 -5.22 5.37 14.11
CA ARG A 50 -5.76 4.12 13.58
C ARG A 50 -5.15 3.85 12.23
N TYR A 51 -4.74 2.61 12.00
CA TYR A 51 -4.05 2.19 10.78
C TYR A 51 -4.87 1.17 10.03
N SER A 52 -4.83 1.26 8.70
CA SER A 52 -5.41 0.24 7.84
C SER A 52 -4.38 -0.86 7.57
N ARG A 53 -4.84 -1.99 7.06
CA ARG A 53 -3.94 -3.07 6.65
C ARG A 53 -3.02 -2.63 5.52
N ARG A 54 -3.52 -1.84 4.59
CA ARG A 54 -2.72 -1.28 3.50
C ARG A 54 -1.59 -0.42 4.05
N GLN A 55 -1.87 0.37 5.06
CA GLN A 55 -0.86 1.20 5.71
C GLN A 55 0.19 0.35 6.41
N LEU A 56 -0.20 -0.77 7.00
CA LEU A 56 0.76 -1.69 7.60
C LEU A 56 1.69 -2.29 6.56
N THR A 57 1.15 -2.71 5.42
CA THR A 57 1.96 -3.24 4.33
C THR A 57 2.97 -2.22 3.86
N LEU A 58 2.55 -0.97 3.71
CA LEU A 58 3.42 0.13 3.32
C LEU A 58 4.52 0.35 4.35
N ALA A 59 4.15 0.40 5.62
CA ALA A 59 5.12 0.60 6.71
C ALA A 59 6.14 -0.54 6.76
N ALA A 60 5.72 -1.77 6.53
CA ALA A 60 6.62 -2.92 6.52
C ALA A 60 7.66 -2.80 5.39
N ARG A 61 7.26 -2.38 4.21
CA ARG A 61 8.16 -2.21 3.08
C ARG A 61 9.17 -1.09 3.34
N ILE A 62 8.70 0.00 3.93
CA ILE A 62 9.59 1.11 4.31
C ILE A 62 10.57 0.65 5.38
N ARG A 63 10.13 -0.13 6.36
CA ARG A 63 10.99 -0.65 7.40
C ARG A 63 12.10 -1.52 6.83
N GLU A 64 11.79 -2.37 5.87
CA GLU A 64 12.80 -3.22 5.23
C GLU A 64 13.92 -2.37 4.62
N LEU A 65 13.55 -1.33 3.87
CA LEU A 65 14.54 -0.46 3.23
C LEU A 65 15.31 0.36 4.26
N PHE A 66 14.63 0.80 5.31
CA PHE A 66 15.29 1.52 6.41
C PHE A 66 16.33 0.63 7.10
N ASP A 67 16.00 -0.65 7.30
CA ASP A 67 16.93 -1.61 7.89
C ASP A 67 18.12 -1.90 6.99
N GLU A 68 17.99 -1.69 5.69
CA GLU A 68 19.09 -1.79 4.72
C GLU A 68 19.97 -0.54 4.70
N GLY A 69 19.66 0.45 5.52
CA GLY A 69 20.45 1.65 5.67
C GLY A 69 19.93 2.88 4.94
N MET A 70 18.75 2.80 4.35
CA MET A 70 18.17 3.96 3.67
C MET A 70 17.52 4.91 4.66
N THR A 71 17.48 6.20 4.30
CA THR A 71 16.71 7.16 5.10
C THR A 71 15.22 6.89 4.92
N LEU A 72 14.40 7.37 5.85
CA LEU A 72 12.95 7.23 5.72
C LEU A 72 12.44 7.90 4.44
N ASP A 73 12.96 9.06 4.09
CA ASP A 73 12.56 9.75 2.85
C ASP A 73 12.90 8.92 1.62
N ALA A 74 14.11 8.38 1.55
CA ALA A 74 14.52 7.54 0.43
C ALA A 74 13.66 6.28 0.36
N ALA A 75 13.43 5.63 1.48
CA ALA A 75 12.61 4.43 1.55
C ALA A 75 11.19 4.71 1.07
N ALA A 76 10.60 5.82 1.52
CA ALA A 76 9.25 6.21 1.10
C ALA A 76 9.18 6.47 -0.39
N ARG A 77 10.18 7.14 -0.95
CA ARG A 77 10.25 7.42 -2.39
C ARG A 77 10.35 6.13 -3.20
N ILE A 78 11.18 5.21 -2.76
CA ILE A 78 11.35 3.93 -3.45
C ILE A 78 10.04 3.15 -3.45
N VAL A 79 9.38 3.05 -2.30
CA VAL A 79 8.11 2.34 -2.19
C VAL A 79 7.06 3.01 -3.07
N GLY A 80 6.99 4.34 -3.07
CA GLY A 80 6.07 5.08 -3.93
C GLY A 80 6.31 4.82 -5.41
N LEU A 81 7.58 4.80 -5.83
CA LEU A 81 7.93 4.51 -7.21
C LEU A 81 7.62 3.06 -7.59
N GLN A 82 7.87 2.12 -6.69
CA GLN A 82 7.50 0.72 -6.92
C GLN A 82 6.01 0.57 -7.15
N ASP A 83 5.19 1.26 -6.34
CA ASP A 83 3.74 1.21 -6.49
C ASP A 83 3.28 1.83 -7.80
N GLN A 84 3.90 2.93 -8.21
CA GLN A 84 3.61 3.55 -9.50
C GLN A 84 3.97 2.61 -10.66
N LEU A 85 5.11 1.94 -10.53
CA LEU A 85 5.54 0.98 -11.55
C LEU A 85 4.58 -0.20 -11.63
N ASP A 86 4.17 -0.73 -10.49
CA ASP A 86 3.21 -1.84 -10.45
C ASP A 86 1.89 -1.44 -11.09
N THR A 87 1.42 -0.24 -10.79
CA THR A 87 0.18 0.28 -11.37
C THR A 87 0.31 0.44 -12.88
N ALA A 88 1.43 1.01 -13.34
CA ALA A 88 1.68 1.18 -14.76
C ALA A 88 1.76 -0.16 -15.49
N ASN A 89 2.45 -1.13 -14.90
CA ASN A 89 2.57 -2.47 -15.48
C ASN A 89 1.22 -3.17 -15.55
N ALA A 90 0.40 -3.04 -14.50
CA ALA A 90 -0.94 -3.62 -14.52
C ALA A 90 -1.80 -3.00 -15.61
N ARG A 91 -1.66 -1.70 -15.83
CA ARG A 91 -2.38 -1.01 -16.90
C ARG A 91 -1.92 -1.47 -18.27
N ILE A 92 -0.61 -1.63 -18.44
CA ILE A 92 -0.05 -2.15 -19.69
C ILE A 92 -0.61 -3.55 -19.97
N ASP A 93 -0.60 -4.43 -18.97
CA ASP A 93 -1.11 -5.78 -19.11
C ASP A 93 -2.59 -5.78 -19.51
N THR A 94 -3.38 -4.89 -18.90
CA THR A 94 -4.80 -4.75 -19.23
C THR A 94 -4.98 -4.28 -20.67
N LEU A 95 -4.21 -3.28 -21.09
CA LEU A 95 -4.30 -2.76 -22.44
C LEU A 95 -3.86 -3.80 -23.47
N GLU A 96 -2.79 -4.51 -23.18
CA GLU A 96 -2.32 -5.59 -24.05
C GLU A 96 -3.34 -6.72 -24.16
N ALA A 97 -3.99 -7.06 -23.06
CA ALA A 97 -5.03 -8.09 -23.06
C ALA A 97 -6.23 -7.65 -23.89
N ARG A 98 -6.63 -6.38 -23.78
CA ARG A 98 -7.71 -5.82 -24.60
C ARG A 98 -7.35 -5.85 -26.08
N GLU A 99 -6.13 -5.43 -26.38
CA GLU A 99 -5.65 -5.41 -27.76
C GLU A 99 -5.60 -6.83 -28.34
N ALA A 100 -5.13 -7.79 -27.58
CA ALA A 100 -5.09 -9.17 -28.02
C ALA A 100 -6.51 -9.72 -28.27
N ARG A 101 -7.47 -9.39 -27.40
CA ARG A 101 -8.87 -9.81 -27.61
C ARG A 101 -9.45 -9.12 -28.84
N HIS A 102 -9.15 -7.85 -29.03
CA HIS A 102 -9.64 -7.09 -30.18
C HIS A 102 -9.09 -7.69 -31.49
N ARG A 103 -7.78 -7.96 -31.51
CA ARG A 103 -7.16 -8.59 -32.68
C ARG A 103 -7.76 -9.97 -32.97
N GLY A 104 -8.05 -10.73 -31.90
CA GLY A 104 -8.69 -12.02 -32.06
C GLY A 104 -10.09 -11.88 -32.65
N SER A 105 -10.85 -10.87 -32.22
CA SER A 105 -12.19 -10.59 -32.76
C SER A 105 -12.14 -10.11 -34.19
N ASP A 106 -11.11 -9.33 -34.54
CA ASP A 106 -10.94 -8.74 -35.86
C ASP A 106 -10.03 -9.58 -36.76
N GLY A 107 -9.75 -10.81 -36.34
CA GLY A 107 -8.93 -11.71 -37.11
C GLY A 107 -9.48 -11.95 -38.51
N PRO A 108 -8.72 -12.67 -39.35
CA PRO A 108 -9.17 -12.93 -40.71
C PRO A 108 -10.57 -13.52 -40.71
N ALA A 109 -11.38 -13.08 -41.65
CA ALA A 109 -12.72 -13.62 -41.81
C ALA A 109 -12.64 -15.15 -42.02
N PRO A 110 -13.60 -15.87 -41.46
CA PRO A 110 -13.65 -17.31 -41.73
C PRO A 110 -13.75 -17.57 -43.20
N GLN A 111 -13.00 -18.54 -43.64
CA GLN A 111 -12.99 -18.92 -45.06
C GLN A 111 -14.05 -19.92 -45.38
#